data_95574fe6237abb1891c050bb31df3af9
#
_entry.id   95574fe6237abb1891c050bb31df3af9
#
_cell.length_a   1.000
_cell.length_b   1.000
_cell.length_c   1.000
_cell.angle_alpha   90.00
_cell.angle_beta   90.00
_cell.angle_gamma   90.00
#
_symmetry.space_group_name_H-M   'P 1'
#
loop_
_entity.id
_entity.type
_entity.pdbx_description
1 polymer ?
#
loop_
_entity_poly.entity_id
_entity_poly.type
_entity_poly.pdbx_seq_one_letter_code
_entity_poly.pdbx_strand_id
1 'polypeptide(L)'
;MRYRIILLRDNQRPGPPSLIEAIYNNRLAIRDQGHEIFGVFGSLLGLATNEVYLVTYGETELALQLPDSITTVSDRAFMPTVRPTTHEPASSPGVYVFRWFSVNPSTVQEIANLSAAAWPDFESSFDTRVQGLFAEDQTAPETMLLITWYRNLTVWEASRHPPQNARDNFLRRHKLTLNALPIATSLLSADGHNLVSHR
;
A
#
# COMPACT_ATOMS: atom_id res chain seq x y z
N MET A 1 7.79 0.22 14.24
CA MET A 1 7.93 -0.44 12.93
C MET A 1 7.52 0.54 11.85
N ARG A 2 8.42 0.90 10.96
CA ARG A 2 8.26 1.88 9.87
C ARG A 2 8.01 1.13 8.56
N TYR A 3 7.08 1.60 7.74
CA TYR A 3 6.83 1.10 6.39
C TYR A 3 7.49 2.01 5.37
N ARG A 4 8.18 1.41 4.38
CA ARG A 4 8.72 2.12 3.22
C ARG A 4 7.87 1.78 2.00
N ILE A 5 7.37 2.80 1.32
CA ILE A 5 6.59 2.67 0.09
C ILE A 5 7.47 3.20 -1.04
N ILE A 6 8.04 2.30 -1.79
CA ILE A 6 9.05 2.60 -2.81
C ILE A 6 8.43 2.36 -4.18
N LEU A 7 8.34 3.37 -5.00
CA LEU A 7 7.92 3.27 -6.40
C LEU A 7 9.17 3.11 -7.28
N LEU A 8 9.29 1.96 -7.91
CA LEU A 8 10.37 1.63 -8.85
C LEU A 8 9.85 1.66 -10.28
N ARG A 9 10.69 2.15 -11.22
CA ARG A 9 10.41 2.17 -12.67
C ARG A 9 11.57 1.59 -13.43
N ASP A 10 11.30 0.70 -14.40
CA ASP A 10 12.26 0.31 -15.43
C ASP A 10 12.17 1.29 -16.61
N ASN A 11 13.27 1.95 -16.94
CA ASN A 11 13.33 2.94 -18.02
C ASN A 11 13.61 2.31 -19.41
N GLN A 12 13.90 1.01 -19.47
CA GLN A 12 14.29 0.33 -20.70
C GLN A 12 13.34 -0.77 -21.15
N ARG A 13 12.57 -1.36 -20.21
CA ARG A 13 11.73 -2.52 -20.49
C ARG A 13 10.27 -2.27 -20.08
N PRO A 14 9.30 -2.71 -20.89
CA PRO A 14 7.90 -2.67 -20.49
C PRO A 14 7.58 -3.78 -19.48
N GLY A 15 6.65 -3.50 -18.56
CA GLY A 15 6.17 -4.47 -17.59
C GLY A 15 7.10 -4.71 -16.39
N PRO A 16 6.68 -5.55 -15.45
CA PRO A 16 7.34 -5.71 -14.15
C PRO A 16 8.49 -6.76 -14.07
N PRO A 17 8.82 -7.64 -15.05
CA PRO A 17 9.75 -8.76 -14.83
C PRO A 17 11.13 -8.34 -14.32
N SER A 18 11.74 -7.33 -14.93
CA SER A 18 13.07 -6.84 -14.52
C SER A 18 13.07 -6.19 -13.14
N LEU A 19 11.95 -5.54 -12.75
CA LEU A 19 11.76 -4.97 -11.42
C LEU A 19 11.65 -6.06 -10.36
N ILE A 20 10.91 -7.13 -10.64
CA ILE A 20 10.80 -8.30 -9.75
C ILE A 20 12.17 -8.96 -9.58
N GLU A 21 12.93 -9.15 -10.67
CA GLU A 21 14.29 -9.71 -10.64
C GLU A 21 15.23 -8.85 -9.79
N ALA A 22 15.20 -7.53 -9.99
CA ALA A 22 16.02 -6.60 -9.19
C ALA A 22 15.66 -6.65 -7.70
N ILE A 23 14.37 -6.70 -7.34
CA ILE A 23 13.92 -6.84 -5.95
C ILE A 23 14.35 -8.19 -5.38
N TYR A 24 14.19 -9.27 -6.14
CA TYR A 24 14.65 -10.59 -5.73
C TYR A 24 16.15 -10.62 -5.41
N ASN A 25 16.97 -9.99 -6.25
CA ASN A 25 18.42 -9.91 -6.04
C ASN A 25 18.77 -9.06 -4.80
N ASN A 26 17.94 -8.11 -4.41
CA ASN A 26 18.10 -7.30 -3.21
C ASN A 26 17.52 -7.93 -1.94
N ARG A 27 16.76 -9.03 -1.99
CA ARG A 27 15.99 -9.55 -0.84
C ARG A 27 16.83 -9.87 0.40
N LEU A 28 18.04 -10.42 0.21
CA LEU A 28 18.94 -10.70 1.33
C LEU A 28 19.49 -9.40 1.94
N ALA A 29 19.89 -8.44 1.10
CA ALA A 29 20.35 -7.13 1.55
C ALA A 29 19.25 -6.34 2.25
N ILE A 30 17.99 -6.48 1.83
CA ILE A 30 16.83 -5.91 2.52
C ILE A 30 16.71 -6.49 3.93
N ARG A 31 16.79 -7.83 4.05
CA ARG A 31 16.76 -8.52 5.35
C ARG A 31 17.94 -8.19 6.23
N ASP A 32 19.15 -8.17 5.68
CA ASP A 32 20.38 -7.85 6.41
C ASP A 32 20.39 -6.41 6.96
N GLN A 33 19.61 -5.51 6.33
CA GLN A 33 19.35 -4.16 6.80
C GLN A 33 18.18 -4.08 7.81
N GLY A 34 17.64 -5.21 8.27
CA GLY A 34 16.56 -5.26 9.26
C GLY A 34 15.17 -4.94 8.70
N HIS A 35 14.97 -5.13 7.39
CA HIS A 35 13.67 -4.99 6.73
C HIS A 35 13.10 -6.33 6.27
N GLU A 36 11.78 -6.43 6.31
CA GLU A 36 11.02 -7.50 5.67
C GLU A 36 10.18 -6.93 4.53
N ILE A 37 9.96 -7.73 3.49
CA ILE A 37 9.09 -7.35 2.37
C ILE A 37 7.64 -7.59 2.77
N PHE A 38 6.81 -6.53 2.74
CA PHE A 38 5.36 -6.65 2.87
C PHE A 38 4.74 -7.16 1.56
N GLY A 39 5.25 -6.72 0.42
CA GLY A 39 4.81 -7.16 -0.90
C GLY A 39 5.35 -6.31 -2.03
N VAL A 40 5.27 -6.88 -3.24
CA VAL A 40 5.58 -6.24 -4.52
C VAL A 40 4.29 -6.13 -5.33
N PHE A 41 3.90 -4.92 -5.71
CA PHE A 41 2.59 -4.64 -6.30
C PHE A 41 2.75 -4.01 -7.69
N GLY A 42 2.17 -4.66 -8.71
CA GLY A 42 2.18 -4.19 -10.08
C GLY A 42 0.93 -3.41 -10.46
N SER A 43 1.02 -2.68 -11.55
CA SER A 43 -0.06 -1.82 -12.06
C SER A 43 -1.30 -2.61 -12.47
N LEU A 44 -2.47 -2.14 -12.02
CA LEU A 44 -3.76 -2.42 -12.67
C LEU A 44 -4.35 -1.12 -13.22
N LEU A 45 -4.45 -0.07 -12.38
CA LEU A 45 -4.97 1.24 -12.75
C LEU A 45 -4.20 2.33 -11.97
N GLY A 46 -3.68 3.33 -12.66
CA GLY A 46 -3.07 4.52 -12.05
C GLY A 46 -1.56 4.51 -11.92
N LEU A 47 -0.88 3.40 -12.25
CA LEU A 47 0.57 3.33 -12.46
C LEU A 47 0.87 3.02 -13.92
N ALA A 48 2.09 3.32 -14.37
CA ALA A 48 2.60 2.81 -15.63
C ALA A 48 2.86 1.29 -15.53
N THR A 49 2.82 0.58 -16.67
CA THR A 49 3.00 -0.88 -16.69
C THR A 49 4.42 -1.32 -16.30
N ASN A 50 5.40 -0.44 -16.47
CA ASN A 50 6.79 -0.60 -16.08
C ASN A 50 7.10 -0.02 -14.69
N GLU A 51 6.09 0.11 -13.83
CA GLU A 51 6.21 0.55 -12.44
C GLU A 51 5.68 -0.51 -11.48
N VAL A 52 6.34 -0.61 -10.32
CA VAL A 52 5.87 -1.42 -9.19
C VAL A 52 6.05 -0.66 -7.88
N TYR A 53 5.15 -0.89 -6.93
CA TYR A 53 5.42 -0.59 -5.54
C TYR A 53 6.15 -1.77 -4.89
N LEU A 54 7.32 -1.50 -4.32
CA LEU A 54 7.93 -2.34 -3.29
C LEU A 54 7.54 -1.76 -1.94
N VAL A 55 6.88 -2.56 -1.12
CA VAL A 55 6.53 -2.20 0.25
C VAL A 55 7.34 -3.04 1.20
N THR A 56 8.09 -2.40 2.09
CA THR A 56 8.86 -3.07 3.15
C THR A 56 8.50 -2.50 4.52
N TYR A 57 8.85 -3.22 5.58
CA TYR A 57 8.77 -2.72 6.94
C TYR A 57 10.03 -3.08 7.73
N GLY A 58 10.49 -2.17 8.58
CA GLY A 58 11.71 -2.29 9.39
C GLY A 58 11.89 -1.09 10.32
N GLU A 59 12.98 -1.05 11.04
CA GLU A 59 13.29 0.04 11.98
C GLU A 59 14.39 0.98 11.46
N THR A 60 15.19 0.52 10.51
CA THR A 60 16.39 1.19 9.99
C THR A 60 16.11 1.94 8.67
N GLU A 61 17.09 2.65 8.16
CA GLU A 61 17.07 3.10 6.77
C GLU A 61 17.33 1.93 5.83
N LEU A 62 16.76 1.99 4.61
CA LEU A 62 16.89 0.97 3.59
C LEU A 62 17.59 1.55 2.36
N ALA A 63 18.66 0.89 1.93
CA ALA A 63 19.35 1.17 0.67
C ALA A 63 19.20 -0.02 -0.29
N LEU A 64 18.73 0.26 -1.52
CA LEU A 64 18.62 -0.74 -2.59
C LEU A 64 19.78 -0.58 -3.57
N GLN A 65 20.35 -1.70 -4.01
CA GLN A 65 21.33 -1.74 -5.10
C GLN A 65 20.59 -2.08 -6.39
N LEU A 66 20.23 -1.05 -7.15
CA LEU A 66 19.44 -1.19 -8.37
C LEU A 66 20.35 -1.09 -9.61
N PRO A 67 20.04 -1.85 -10.69
CA PRO A 67 20.65 -1.62 -12.00
C PRO A 67 20.37 -0.22 -12.53
N ASP A 68 21.25 0.33 -13.37
CA ASP A 68 21.12 1.67 -13.96
C ASP A 68 19.83 1.88 -14.77
N SER A 69 19.24 0.79 -15.26
CA SER A 69 17.95 0.83 -15.96
C SER A 69 16.75 1.08 -15.04
N ILE A 70 16.91 0.90 -13.74
CA ILE A 70 15.84 1.01 -12.76
C ILE A 70 16.04 2.25 -11.90
N THR A 71 15.02 3.10 -11.85
CA THR A 71 14.98 4.31 -11.02
C THR A 71 14.02 4.16 -9.85
N THR A 72 14.40 4.69 -8.71
CA THR A 72 13.47 4.98 -7.62
C THR A 72 12.74 6.28 -7.92
N VAL A 73 11.47 6.18 -8.30
CA VAL A 73 10.61 7.35 -8.61
C VAL A 73 10.22 8.07 -7.33
N SER A 74 9.90 7.32 -6.28
CA SER A 74 9.65 7.83 -4.93
C SER A 74 10.00 6.78 -3.88
N ASP A 75 10.40 7.24 -2.73
CA ASP A 75 10.67 6.43 -1.55
C ASP A 75 10.21 7.22 -0.32
N ARG A 76 9.17 6.73 0.33
CA ARG A 76 8.51 7.44 1.43
C ARG A 76 8.34 6.52 2.62
N ALA A 77 8.58 7.06 3.80
CA ALA A 77 8.45 6.37 5.07
C ALA A 77 7.12 6.70 5.75
N PHE A 78 6.49 5.70 6.33
CA PHE A 78 5.18 5.79 6.96
C PHE A 78 5.13 5.04 8.28
N MET A 79 4.39 5.57 9.23
CA MET A 79 4.06 4.92 10.50
C MET A 79 2.62 4.41 10.46
N PRO A 80 2.36 3.16 10.90
CA PRO A 80 0.99 2.68 11.04
C PRO A 80 0.25 3.50 12.09
N THR A 81 -1.02 3.76 11.84
CA THR A 81 -1.91 4.42 12.81
C THR A 81 -2.64 3.36 13.66
N VAL A 82 -3.87 2.99 13.31
CA VAL A 82 -4.67 1.99 14.01
C VAL A 82 -4.51 0.58 13.46
N ARG A 83 -3.99 0.44 12.24
CA ARG A 83 -3.61 -0.82 11.56
C ARG A 83 -2.42 -0.59 10.64
N PRO A 84 -1.58 -1.62 10.44
CA PRO A 84 -1.65 -2.97 11.01
C PRO A 84 -1.21 -3.01 12.47
N THR A 85 -1.74 -4.00 13.22
CA THR A 85 -1.30 -4.32 14.59
C THR A 85 -0.27 -5.44 14.62
N THR A 86 -0.20 -6.22 13.55
CA THR A 86 0.82 -7.24 13.28
C THR A 86 1.46 -6.95 11.93
N HIS A 87 2.75 -7.26 11.79
CA HIS A 87 3.52 -6.97 10.58
C HIS A 87 3.71 -8.26 9.78
N GLU A 88 2.73 -8.60 8.95
CA GLU A 88 2.74 -9.79 8.11
C GLU A 88 2.77 -9.41 6.63
N PRO A 89 3.47 -10.17 5.78
CA PRO A 89 3.47 -9.97 4.34
C PRO A 89 2.05 -10.11 3.74
N ALA A 90 1.79 -9.35 2.68
CA ALA A 90 0.60 -9.52 1.87
C ALA A 90 0.63 -10.92 1.21
N SER A 91 -0.40 -11.72 1.39
CA SER A 91 -0.40 -13.13 0.93
C SER A 91 -1.56 -13.49 0.02
N SER A 92 -2.62 -12.70 -0.01
CA SER A 92 -3.83 -13.02 -0.77
C SER A 92 -3.74 -12.49 -2.20
N PRO A 93 -3.97 -13.32 -3.24
CA PRO A 93 -4.15 -12.80 -4.60
C PRO A 93 -5.39 -11.91 -4.65
N GLY A 94 -5.35 -10.87 -5.49
CA GLY A 94 -6.47 -9.94 -5.61
C GLY A 94 -6.02 -8.52 -5.94
N VAL A 95 -6.88 -7.56 -5.68
CA VAL A 95 -6.65 -6.15 -5.94
C VAL A 95 -6.27 -5.44 -4.65
N TYR A 96 -5.14 -4.76 -4.65
CA TYR A 96 -4.70 -3.90 -3.57
C TYR A 96 -4.84 -2.45 -4.00
N VAL A 97 -5.69 -1.70 -3.32
CA VAL A 97 -5.89 -0.27 -3.59
C VAL A 97 -5.07 0.54 -2.62
N PHE A 98 -4.09 1.25 -3.16
CA PHE A 98 -3.28 2.25 -2.48
C PHE A 98 -4.01 3.59 -2.60
N ARG A 99 -4.66 4.01 -1.52
CA ARG A 99 -5.38 5.29 -1.52
C ARG A 99 -4.58 6.32 -0.76
N TRP A 100 -4.02 7.25 -1.51
CA TRP A 100 -3.25 8.37 -1.00
C TRP A 100 -4.18 9.51 -0.62
N PHE A 101 -4.05 10.01 0.60
CA PHE A 101 -4.80 11.16 1.09
C PHE A 101 -3.85 12.33 1.32
N SER A 102 -4.23 13.53 0.85
CA SER A 102 -3.68 14.77 1.36
C SER A 102 -4.56 15.24 2.52
N VAL A 103 -3.95 15.56 3.65
CA VAL A 103 -4.64 15.88 4.90
C VAL A 103 -4.02 17.07 5.62
N ASN A 104 -4.78 17.70 6.51
CA ASN A 104 -4.18 18.60 7.51
C ASN A 104 -3.59 17.74 8.63
N PRO A 105 -2.37 18.04 9.12
CA PRO A 105 -1.74 17.26 10.19
C PRO A 105 -2.61 17.10 11.45
N SER A 106 -3.38 18.14 11.80
CA SER A 106 -4.29 18.12 12.95
C SER A 106 -5.46 17.14 12.82
N THR A 107 -5.77 16.66 11.61
CA THR A 107 -6.91 15.76 11.35
C THR A 107 -6.53 14.28 11.28
N VAL A 108 -5.25 13.95 11.28
CA VAL A 108 -4.72 12.58 11.11
C VAL A 108 -5.34 11.60 12.11
N GLN A 109 -5.39 11.96 13.40
CA GLN A 109 -5.94 11.08 14.43
C GLN A 109 -7.45 10.88 14.27
N GLU A 110 -8.19 11.91 13.89
CA GLU A 110 -9.64 11.80 13.66
C GLU A 110 -9.92 10.93 12.42
N ILE A 111 -9.16 11.09 11.34
CA ILE A 111 -9.23 10.24 10.14
C ILE A 111 -8.98 8.77 10.50
N ALA A 112 -7.98 8.50 11.34
CA ALA A 112 -7.67 7.15 11.81
C ALA A 112 -8.83 6.55 12.62
N ASN A 113 -9.38 7.30 13.56
CA ASN A 113 -10.49 6.86 14.41
C ASN A 113 -11.77 6.58 13.60
N LEU A 114 -12.16 7.48 12.69
CA LEU A 114 -13.32 7.30 11.81
C LEU A 114 -13.15 6.08 10.89
N SER A 115 -11.93 5.85 10.41
CA SER A 115 -11.59 4.68 9.59
C SER A 115 -11.75 3.39 10.39
N ALA A 116 -11.16 3.34 11.59
CA ALA A 116 -11.25 2.18 12.49
C ALA A 116 -12.71 1.84 12.85
N ALA A 117 -13.54 2.85 13.11
CA ALA A 117 -14.95 2.67 13.41
C ALA A 117 -15.78 2.13 12.23
N ALA A 118 -15.35 2.41 10.99
CA ALA A 118 -16.06 1.96 9.78
C ALA A 118 -15.69 0.53 9.35
N TRP A 119 -14.48 0.06 9.64
CA TRP A 119 -13.95 -1.19 9.06
C TRP A 119 -14.71 -2.45 9.45
N PRO A 120 -15.19 -2.68 10.69
CA PRO A 120 -15.92 -3.91 11.02
C PRO A 120 -17.12 -4.14 10.12
N ASP A 121 -17.97 -3.13 9.93
CA ASP A 121 -19.15 -3.25 9.07
C ASP A 121 -18.77 -3.34 7.59
N PHE A 122 -17.73 -2.62 7.18
CA PHE A 122 -17.21 -2.66 5.82
C PHE A 122 -16.65 -4.03 5.46
N GLU A 123 -15.79 -4.59 6.29
CA GLU A 123 -15.13 -5.89 6.05
C GLU A 123 -16.10 -7.07 6.19
N SER A 124 -17.14 -6.96 7.05
CA SER A 124 -18.18 -7.99 7.16
C SER A 124 -19.14 -8.02 5.97
N SER A 125 -19.25 -6.90 5.23
CA SER A 125 -20.19 -6.76 4.12
C SER A 125 -19.58 -7.09 2.76
N PHE A 126 -18.25 -7.11 2.64
CA PHE A 126 -17.55 -7.33 1.38
C PHE A 126 -16.37 -8.27 1.58
N ASP A 127 -16.00 -9.00 0.53
CA ASP A 127 -14.78 -9.82 0.51
C ASP A 127 -13.55 -8.90 0.32
N THR A 128 -13.23 -8.20 1.41
CA THR A 128 -12.20 -7.17 1.48
C THR A 128 -11.51 -7.17 2.83
N ARG A 129 -10.31 -6.64 2.90
CA ARG A 129 -9.56 -6.47 4.14
C ARG A 129 -8.70 -5.21 4.09
N VAL A 130 -8.83 -4.37 5.09
CA VAL A 130 -7.91 -3.23 5.26
C VAL A 130 -6.58 -3.75 5.78
N GLN A 131 -5.54 -3.60 4.98
CA GLN A 131 -4.16 -3.99 5.33
C GLN A 131 -3.54 -3.00 6.30
N GLY A 132 -3.76 -1.71 6.07
CA GLY A 132 -3.24 -0.68 6.97
C GLY A 132 -3.68 0.73 6.58
N LEU A 133 -3.63 1.62 7.56
CA LEU A 133 -3.72 3.06 7.40
C LEU A 133 -2.50 3.68 8.06
N PHE A 134 -1.75 4.40 7.28
CA PHE A 134 -0.44 4.92 7.63
C PHE A 134 -0.43 6.44 7.53
N ALA A 135 0.27 7.10 8.44
CA ALA A 135 0.64 8.51 8.31
C ALA A 135 2.11 8.62 7.91
N GLU A 136 2.46 9.56 7.06
CA GLU A 136 3.85 9.80 6.69
C GLU A 136 4.71 10.06 7.92
N ASP A 137 5.90 9.47 7.97
CA ASP A 137 6.80 9.56 9.12
C ASP A 137 7.51 10.92 9.17
N GLN A 138 6.77 11.91 9.64
CA GLN A 138 7.23 13.29 9.85
C GLN A 138 6.43 13.93 11.00
N THR A 139 6.96 15.01 11.56
CA THR A 139 6.38 15.70 12.73
C THR A 139 4.95 16.22 12.46
N ALA A 140 4.68 16.66 11.23
CA ALA A 140 3.38 17.17 10.80
C ALA A 140 2.98 16.49 9.49
N PRO A 141 2.46 15.24 9.52
CA PRO A 141 2.18 14.47 8.32
C PRO A 141 1.02 15.09 7.52
N GLU A 142 1.31 15.47 6.27
CA GLU A 142 0.32 15.98 5.32
C GLU A 142 -0.18 14.89 4.35
N THR A 143 0.37 13.69 4.47
CA THR A 143 -0.02 12.53 3.66
C THR A 143 -0.37 11.36 4.54
N MET A 144 -1.48 10.69 4.19
CA MET A 144 -1.82 9.37 4.71
C MET A 144 -1.97 8.38 3.55
N LEU A 145 -1.68 7.12 3.81
CA LEU A 145 -1.86 6.01 2.88
C LEU A 145 -2.76 4.96 3.49
N LEU A 146 -3.83 4.60 2.80
CA LEU A 146 -4.67 3.46 3.11
C LEU A 146 -4.42 2.36 2.07
N ILE A 147 -4.03 1.17 2.54
CA ILE A 147 -3.90 -0.03 1.70
C ILE A 147 -5.06 -0.97 2.03
N THR A 148 -5.89 -1.28 1.03
CA THR A 148 -7.03 -2.18 1.18
C THR A 148 -6.96 -3.26 0.12
N TRP A 149 -7.04 -4.52 0.54
CA TRP A 149 -7.21 -5.66 -0.33
C TRP A 149 -8.68 -5.89 -0.65
N TYR A 150 -8.94 -6.25 -1.90
CA TYR A 150 -10.24 -6.71 -2.41
C TYR A 150 -10.02 -8.00 -3.20
N ARG A 151 -10.95 -8.93 -3.12
CA ARG A 151 -10.88 -10.16 -3.91
C ARG A 151 -10.74 -9.89 -5.41
N ASN A 152 -11.44 -8.91 -5.94
CA ASN A 152 -11.38 -8.48 -7.34
C ASN A 152 -11.97 -7.07 -7.52
N LEU A 153 -11.93 -6.53 -8.76
CA LEU A 153 -12.47 -5.20 -9.07
C LEU A 153 -14.00 -5.12 -8.89
N THR A 154 -14.74 -6.20 -9.07
CA THR A 154 -16.20 -6.22 -8.83
C THR A 154 -16.52 -5.98 -7.36
N VAL A 155 -15.77 -6.61 -6.44
CA VAL A 155 -15.92 -6.35 -5.00
C VAL A 155 -15.52 -4.92 -4.66
N TRP A 156 -14.44 -4.40 -5.27
CA TRP A 156 -14.05 -3.00 -5.09
C TRP A 156 -15.15 -2.03 -5.54
N GLU A 157 -15.76 -2.27 -6.70
CA GLU A 157 -16.87 -1.45 -7.20
C GLU A 157 -18.08 -1.52 -6.26
N ALA A 158 -18.53 -2.73 -5.89
CA ALA A 158 -19.64 -2.92 -4.95
C ALA A 158 -19.40 -2.21 -3.61
N SER A 159 -18.17 -2.19 -3.12
CA SER A 159 -17.78 -1.55 -1.86
C SER A 159 -17.93 -0.03 -1.83
N ARG A 160 -18.19 0.60 -2.97
CA ARG A 160 -18.48 2.05 -3.04
C ARG A 160 -19.87 2.40 -2.46
N HIS A 161 -20.69 1.39 -2.20
CA HIS A 161 -21.99 1.50 -1.55
C HIS A 161 -22.00 0.73 -0.21
N PRO A 162 -21.19 1.16 0.78
CA PRO A 162 -21.06 0.45 2.04
C PRO A 162 -22.33 0.58 2.90
N PRO A 163 -22.50 -0.29 3.93
CA PRO A 163 -23.56 -0.17 4.93
C PRO A 163 -23.57 1.21 5.58
N GLN A 164 -24.74 1.61 6.10
CA GLN A 164 -25.00 2.98 6.58
C GLN A 164 -23.96 3.47 7.60
N ASN A 165 -23.64 2.66 8.62
CA ASN A 165 -22.69 3.06 9.65
C ASN A 165 -21.27 3.27 9.08
N ALA A 166 -20.78 2.35 8.25
CA ALA A 166 -19.50 2.52 7.56
C ALA A 166 -19.51 3.74 6.63
N ARG A 167 -20.62 3.95 5.90
CA ARG A 167 -20.82 5.09 5.01
C ARG A 167 -20.74 6.42 5.72
N ASP A 168 -21.40 6.55 6.88
CA ASP A 168 -21.43 7.80 7.65
C ASP A 168 -20.02 8.16 8.13
N ASN A 169 -19.26 7.18 8.65
CA ASN A 169 -17.88 7.39 9.05
C ASN A 169 -16.97 7.74 7.85
N PHE A 170 -17.14 7.07 6.70
CA PHE A 170 -16.38 7.40 5.49
C PHE A 170 -16.72 8.80 4.94
N LEU A 171 -17.96 9.23 5.00
CA LEU A 171 -18.36 10.59 4.60
C LEU A 171 -17.76 11.66 5.53
N ARG A 172 -17.75 11.40 6.85
CA ARG A 172 -17.08 12.29 7.82
C ARG A 172 -15.59 12.37 7.54
N ARG A 173 -14.92 11.21 7.37
CA ARG A 173 -13.51 11.15 7.00
C ARG A 173 -13.22 11.92 5.70
N HIS A 174 -14.08 11.76 4.68
CA HIS A 174 -13.92 12.45 3.40
C HIS A 174 -13.88 13.97 3.55
N LYS A 175 -14.66 14.54 4.48
CA LYS A 175 -14.65 15.98 4.75
C LYS A 175 -13.34 16.47 5.39
N LEU A 176 -12.54 15.58 5.97
CA LEU A 176 -11.25 15.87 6.59
C LEU A 176 -10.07 15.69 5.61
N THR A 177 -10.31 15.11 4.42
CA THR A 177 -9.30 14.92 3.40
C THR A 177 -9.35 16.05 2.36
N LEU A 178 -8.20 16.60 1.99
CA LEU A 178 -8.08 17.62 0.95
C LEU A 178 -8.12 17.00 -0.44
N ASN A 179 -7.55 15.80 -0.57
CA ASN A 179 -7.52 15.02 -1.81
C ASN A 179 -7.48 13.52 -1.48
N ALA A 180 -7.92 12.69 -2.42
CA ALA A 180 -7.84 11.23 -2.35
C ALA A 180 -7.55 10.64 -3.74
N LEU A 181 -6.35 10.06 -3.90
CA LEU A 181 -5.91 9.41 -5.14
C LEU A 181 -5.86 7.89 -4.95
N PRO A 182 -6.82 7.12 -5.49
CA PRO A 182 -6.75 5.66 -5.49
C PRO A 182 -5.89 5.15 -6.65
N ILE A 183 -4.97 4.24 -6.35
CA ILE A 183 -4.17 3.48 -7.31
C ILE A 183 -4.46 2.01 -7.08
N ALA A 184 -4.98 1.31 -8.09
CA ALA A 184 -5.26 -0.11 -8.00
C ALA A 184 -4.08 -0.93 -8.53
N THR A 185 -3.67 -1.93 -7.76
CA THR A 185 -2.53 -2.79 -8.04
C THR A 185 -2.89 -4.26 -7.83
N SER A 186 -2.08 -5.15 -8.35
CA SER A 186 -2.12 -6.58 -8.02
C SER A 186 -0.85 -6.98 -7.26
N LEU A 187 -0.98 -7.92 -6.32
CA LEU A 187 0.17 -8.52 -5.66
C LEU A 187 0.93 -9.39 -6.66
N LEU A 188 2.16 -9.03 -7.00
CA LEU A 188 3.04 -9.79 -7.90
C LEU A 188 3.87 -10.81 -7.12
N SER A 189 4.36 -10.43 -5.95
CA SER A 189 5.12 -11.29 -5.05
C SER A 189 4.93 -10.83 -3.60
N ALA A 190 4.75 -11.80 -2.72
CA ALA A 190 4.62 -11.53 -1.28
C ALA A 190 5.96 -11.33 -0.59
N ASP A 191 7.01 -11.97 -1.09
CA ASP A 191 8.33 -12.07 -0.46
C ASP A 191 9.48 -11.61 -1.38
N GLY A 192 9.15 -11.03 -2.54
CA GLY A 192 10.11 -10.65 -3.57
C GLY A 192 10.70 -11.85 -4.33
N HIS A 193 10.23 -13.07 -4.09
CA HIS A 193 10.75 -14.30 -4.70
C HIS A 193 9.70 -15.05 -5.51
N ASN A 194 8.60 -15.42 -4.86
CA ASN A 194 7.56 -16.23 -5.48
C ASN A 194 6.50 -15.35 -6.14
N LEU A 195 6.26 -15.56 -7.43
CA LEU A 195 5.16 -14.89 -8.13
C LEU A 195 3.82 -15.43 -7.63
N VAL A 196 2.91 -14.53 -7.32
CA VAL A 196 1.54 -14.87 -6.97
C VAL A 196 0.79 -15.25 -8.25
N SER A 197 0.25 -16.48 -8.30
CA SER A 197 -0.57 -16.93 -9.43
C SER A 197 -1.96 -16.28 -9.35
N HIS A 198 -2.28 -15.47 -10.34
CA HIS A 198 -3.62 -14.94 -10.57
C HIS A 198 -4.39 -15.91 -11.48
N ARG A 199 -4.95 -16.99 -10.89
CA ARG A 199 -5.90 -17.87 -11.58
C ARG A 199 -7.34 -17.42 -11.36
#